data_57c8f207205a7095207603c1337c36c4
#
_entry.id   57c8f207205a7095207603c1337c36c4
#
_cell.length_a   1.000
_cell.length_b   1.000
_cell.length_c   1.000
_cell.angle_alpha   90.00
_cell.angle_beta   90.00
_cell.angle_gamma   90.00
#
_symmetry.space_group_name_H-M   'P 1'
#
loop_
_entity.id
_entity.type
_entity.pdbx_description
1 polymer ?
#
loop_
_entity_poly.entity_id
_entity_poly.type
_entity_poly.pdbx_seq_one_letter_code
_entity_poly.pdbx_strand_id
1 'polypeptide(L)'
;RQRQMCIRDRFVSDRHFGIGSDGLILIKPSDIADCEMDMYNLDGSQGAMCGNGIRCVAKYAYDYGIVNKTSISVATKSGVKYLDLSIRDGKVSMVKVNMGAPILQASLIPVVSESEQVVNAPIEVDGQIYHFTAVSMGNPHAIVYMDDVNGLKIEKIGPSFENHINFPDRVNTEFVKVIDRHTVQMRVWERGSGETLAC
;
A
#
# COMPACT_ATOMS: atom_id res chain seq x y z
N ARG A 1 -17.52 17.27 5.61
CA ARG A 1 -16.26 16.99 6.38
C ARG A 1 -15.19 16.30 5.50
N GLN A 2 -15.51 15.24 4.76
CA GLN A 2 -14.57 14.49 3.91
C GLN A 2 -13.92 15.36 2.82
N ARG A 3 -14.71 16.21 2.12
CA ARG A 3 -14.21 17.11 1.07
C ARG A 3 -13.25 18.19 1.59
N GLN A 4 -13.41 18.66 2.83
CA GLN A 4 -12.48 19.61 3.46
C GLN A 4 -11.18 18.95 3.90
N MET A 5 -11.23 17.66 4.30
CA MET A 5 -10.03 16.88 4.63
C MET A 5 -9.17 16.68 3.38
N CYS A 6 -9.72 16.19 2.26
CA CYS A 6 -8.97 16.01 1.01
C CYS A 6 -8.22 17.27 0.53
N ILE A 7 -8.78 18.47 0.74
CA ILE A 7 -8.10 19.72 0.38
C ILE A 7 -6.92 20.00 1.32
N ARG A 8 -7.09 19.76 2.62
CA ARG A 8 -6.02 19.93 3.61
C ARG A 8 -4.90 18.93 3.41
N ASP A 9 -5.23 17.67 3.10
CA ASP A 9 -4.26 16.61 2.89
C ASP A 9 -3.35 16.91 1.70
N ARG A 10 -3.91 17.35 0.56
CA ARG A 10 -3.15 17.79 -0.61
C ARG A 10 -2.24 18.97 -0.28
N PHE A 11 -2.75 19.97 0.46
CA PHE A 11 -1.95 21.12 0.86
C PHE A 11 -0.81 20.73 1.78
N VAL A 12 -1.07 19.90 2.81
CA VAL A 12 -0.03 19.43 3.74
C VAL A 12 1.02 18.58 3.03
N SER A 13 0.60 17.74 2.08
CA SER A 13 1.49 16.84 1.33
C SER A 13 2.26 17.55 0.21
N ASP A 14 1.88 18.78 -0.18
CA ASP A 14 2.57 19.53 -1.22
C ASP A 14 4.01 19.84 -0.81
N ARG A 15 4.98 19.50 -1.70
CA ARG A 15 6.42 19.64 -1.43
C ARG A 15 6.93 21.08 -1.54
N HIS A 16 6.14 21.98 -2.13
CA HIS A 16 6.50 23.38 -2.31
C HIS A 16 5.78 24.30 -1.34
N PHE A 17 4.51 24.01 -1.04
CA PHE A 17 3.65 24.88 -0.25
C PHE A 17 3.20 24.28 1.09
N GLY A 18 3.43 22.98 1.31
CA GLY A 18 3.11 22.25 2.53
C GLY A 18 4.35 21.74 3.26
N ILE A 19 4.15 20.66 4.02
CA ILE A 19 5.23 19.94 4.72
C ILE A 19 6.01 19.06 3.74
N GLY A 20 5.34 18.54 2.72
CA GLY A 20 5.86 17.60 1.72
C GLY A 20 5.89 16.16 2.23
N SER A 21 5.08 15.30 1.59
CA SER A 21 4.97 13.88 1.95
C SER A 21 4.31 13.10 0.81
N ASP A 22 4.35 11.79 0.87
CA ASP A 22 3.62 10.90 -0.05
C ASP A 22 2.16 10.70 0.37
N GLY A 23 1.75 11.26 1.49
CA GLY A 23 0.40 11.22 2.03
C GLY A 23 0.34 11.64 3.49
N LEU A 24 -0.87 11.61 4.06
CA LEU A 24 -1.14 11.97 5.45
C LEU A 24 -1.77 10.78 6.19
N ILE A 25 -1.29 10.51 7.40
CA ILE A 25 -1.88 9.52 8.29
C ILE A 25 -2.38 10.23 9.55
N LEU A 26 -3.66 10.04 9.87
CA LEU A 26 -4.26 10.48 11.11
C LEU A 26 -4.36 9.30 12.07
N ILE A 27 -3.85 9.48 13.29
CA ILE A 27 -4.03 8.53 14.39
C ILE A 27 -5.18 9.05 15.25
N LYS A 28 -6.24 8.23 15.37
CA LYS A 28 -7.48 8.60 16.06
C LYS A 28 -7.80 7.60 17.17
N PRO A 29 -8.60 7.99 18.17
CA PRO A 29 -9.23 7.03 19.10
C PRO A 29 -10.11 6.04 18.32
N SER A 30 -10.26 4.82 18.85
CA SER A 30 -11.10 3.78 18.27
C SER A 30 -11.92 3.09 19.35
N ASP A 31 -13.17 2.75 19.02
CA ASP A 31 -14.05 1.97 19.89
C ASP A 31 -13.85 0.44 19.74
N ILE A 32 -13.12 0.01 18.71
CA ILE A 32 -12.94 -1.41 18.34
C ILE A 32 -11.47 -1.88 18.36
N ALA A 33 -10.54 -0.97 18.57
CA ALA A 33 -9.11 -1.23 18.58
C ALA A 33 -8.39 -0.27 19.53
N ASP A 34 -7.09 -0.44 19.73
CA ASP A 34 -6.30 0.46 20.58
C ASP A 34 -6.15 1.87 20.00
N CYS A 35 -6.13 1.97 18.68
CA CYS A 35 -6.24 3.24 17.94
C CYS A 35 -6.75 2.96 16.52
N GLU A 36 -7.05 4.02 15.77
CA GLU A 36 -7.46 3.97 14.37
C GLU A 36 -6.44 4.69 13.51
N MET A 37 -6.11 4.09 12.37
CA MET A 37 -5.33 4.68 11.29
C MET A 37 -6.24 5.10 10.15
N ASP A 38 -6.28 6.38 9.86
CA ASP A 38 -6.98 6.94 8.71
C ASP A 38 -5.95 7.61 7.80
N MET A 39 -5.80 7.11 6.57
CA MET A 39 -4.74 7.55 5.68
C MET A 39 -5.27 8.12 4.38
N TYR A 40 -4.55 9.09 3.85
CA TYR A 40 -4.83 9.80 2.61
C TYR A 40 -3.58 9.83 1.74
N ASN A 41 -3.71 9.45 0.48
CA ASN A 41 -2.65 9.52 -0.51
C ASN A 41 -2.38 10.97 -0.93
N LEU A 42 -1.28 11.20 -1.64
CA LEU A 42 -0.90 12.51 -2.17
C LEU A 42 -2.00 13.15 -3.05
N ASP A 43 -2.76 12.34 -3.79
CA ASP A 43 -3.88 12.79 -4.62
C ASP A 43 -5.15 13.13 -3.80
N GLY A 44 -5.11 12.96 -2.47
CA GLY A 44 -6.22 13.18 -1.54
C GLY A 44 -7.21 12.02 -1.48
N SER A 45 -6.96 10.91 -2.18
CA SER A 45 -7.77 9.71 -2.06
C SER A 45 -7.52 9.01 -0.71
N GLN A 46 -8.56 8.44 -0.11
CA GLN A 46 -8.43 7.70 1.13
C GLN A 46 -7.92 6.28 0.86
N GLY A 47 -6.78 5.93 1.43
CA GLY A 47 -6.23 4.58 1.37
C GLY A 47 -6.95 3.62 2.32
N ALA A 48 -7.04 2.34 1.93
CA ALA A 48 -7.64 1.31 2.77
C ALA A 48 -6.66 0.76 3.81
N MET A 49 -5.40 0.61 3.42
CA MET A 49 -4.31 0.05 4.24
C MET A 49 -2.95 0.46 3.65
N CYS A 50 -1.97 0.68 4.53
CA CYS A 50 -0.57 0.84 4.17
C CYS A 50 0.30 0.09 5.17
N GLY A 51 0.99 -0.97 4.71
CA GLY A 51 1.85 -1.80 5.56
C GLY A 51 3.03 -1.02 6.15
N ASN A 52 3.57 -0.06 5.41
CA ASN A 52 4.62 0.84 5.90
C ASN A 52 4.06 1.81 6.94
N GLY A 53 2.95 2.47 6.61
CA GLY A 53 2.32 3.46 7.47
C GLY A 53 1.86 2.91 8.80
N ILE A 54 1.25 1.71 8.84
CA ILE A 54 0.77 1.13 10.10
C ILE A 54 1.91 0.83 11.09
N ARG A 55 3.12 0.51 10.59
CA ARG A 55 4.31 0.35 11.46
C ARG A 55 4.73 1.67 12.08
N CYS A 56 4.66 2.75 11.32
CA CYS A 56 4.90 4.11 11.84
C CYS A 56 3.83 4.51 12.87
N VAL A 57 2.55 4.22 12.60
CA VAL A 57 1.44 4.44 13.55
C VAL A 57 1.69 3.70 14.86
N ALA A 58 2.04 2.42 14.79
CA ALA A 58 2.30 1.61 15.98
C ALA A 58 3.47 2.12 16.81
N LYS A 59 4.57 2.49 16.12
CA LYS A 59 5.73 3.10 16.78
C LYS A 59 5.37 4.44 17.43
N TYR A 60 4.68 5.32 16.72
CA TYR A 60 4.26 6.61 17.25
C TYR A 60 3.33 6.43 18.45
N ALA A 61 2.32 5.57 18.34
CA ALA A 61 1.35 5.34 19.39
C ALA A 61 2.00 4.84 20.69
N TYR A 62 3.00 3.95 20.61
CA TYR A 62 3.73 3.49 21.78
C TYR A 62 4.71 4.52 22.30
N ASP A 63 5.57 5.06 21.44
CA ASP A 63 6.66 5.98 21.83
C ASP A 63 6.13 7.28 22.46
N TYR A 64 4.90 7.69 22.13
CA TYR A 64 4.22 8.88 22.66
C TYR A 64 3.11 8.58 23.69
N GLY A 65 3.00 7.33 24.13
CA GLY A 65 2.12 6.95 25.24
C GLY A 65 0.63 6.92 24.92
N ILE A 66 0.25 6.87 23.63
CA ILE A 66 -1.16 6.64 23.22
C ILE A 66 -1.55 5.21 23.60
N VAL A 67 -0.62 4.26 23.43
CA VAL A 67 -0.73 2.88 23.89
C VAL A 67 0.47 2.53 24.77
N ASN A 68 0.29 1.61 25.75
CA ASN A 68 1.34 1.24 26.71
C ASN A 68 1.57 -0.28 26.81
N LYS A 69 1.18 -1.02 25.76
CA LYS A 69 1.36 -2.48 25.66
C LYS A 69 2.07 -2.83 24.35
N THR A 70 2.70 -3.99 24.29
CA THR A 70 3.53 -4.44 23.17
C THR A 70 2.78 -5.26 22.12
N SER A 71 1.58 -5.73 22.44
CA SER A 71 0.68 -6.35 21.47
C SER A 71 -0.54 -5.45 21.33
N ILE A 72 -0.69 -4.82 20.17
CA ILE A 72 -1.70 -3.79 19.92
C ILE A 72 -2.56 -4.13 18.71
N SER A 73 -3.72 -3.50 18.66
CA SER A 73 -4.63 -3.53 17.53
C SER A 73 -4.81 -2.14 16.93
N VAL A 74 -4.88 -2.07 15.61
CA VAL A 74 -5.12 -0.82 14.88
C VAL A 74 -6.29 -1.02 13.93
N ALA A 75 -7.34 -0.22 14.11
CA ALA A 75 -8.45 -0.18 13.17
C ALA A 75 -8.01 0.52 11.88
N THR A 76 -8.32 -0.08 10.75
CA THR A 76 -8.08 0.48 9.41
C THR A 76 -9.33 0.32 8.56
N LYS A 77 -9.40 0.97 7.40
CA LYS A 77 -10.51 0.79 6.47
C LYS A 77 -10.61 -0.65 5.92
N SER A 78 -9.49 -1.40 5.93
CA SER A 78 -9.44 -2.83 5.56
C SER A 78 -9.63 -3.77 6.76
N GLY A 79 -10.16 -3.29 7.88
CA GLY A 79 -10.39 -4.05 9.11
C GLY A 79 -9.32 -3.83 10.17
N VAL A 80 -9.49 -4.50 11.32
CA VAL A 80 -8.55 -4.42 12.45
C VAL A 80 -7.31 -5.25 12.13
N LYS A 81 -6.14 -4.64 12.34
CA LYS A 81 -4.83 -5.30 12.22
C LYS A 81 -4.20 -5.48 13.59
N TYR A 82 -3.51 -6.59 13.79
CA TYR A 82 -2.82 -6.94 15.04
C TYR A 82 -1.31 -6.82 14.84
N LEU A 83 -0.65 -6.19 15.79
CA LEU A 83 0.77 -5.86 15.70
C LEU A 83 1.49 -6.24 16.99
N ASP A 84 2.70 -6.80 16.85
CA ASP A 84 3.61 -7.04 17.96
C ASP A 84 4.79 -6.08 17.87
N LEU A 85 5.11 -5.40 18.97
CA LEU A 85 6.15 -4.40 19.09
C LEU A 85 7.35 -4.96 19.84
N SER A 86 8.53 -4.82 19.24
CA SER A 86 9.80 -5.09 19.95
C SER A 86 10.34 -3.77 20.49
N ILE A 87 10.61 -3.73 21.79
CA ILE A 87 11.06 -2.52 22.47
C ILE A 87 12.57 -2.62 22.74
N ARG A 88 13.30 -1.54 22.46
CA ARG A 88 14.70 -1.34 22.83
C ARG A 88 14.85 0.09 23.36
N ASP A 89 15.51 0.20 24.52
CA ASP A 89 15.78 1.51 25.17
C ASP A 89 14.50 2.36 25.36
N GLY A 90 13.39 1.70 25.73
CA GLY A 90 12.09 2.34 25.99
C GLY A 90 11.33 2.78 24.73
N LYS A 91 11.81 2.47 23.54
CA LYS A 91 11.18 2.81 22.25
C LYS A 91 10.98 1.59 21.36
N VAL A 92 10.02 1.68 20.46
CA VAL A 92 9.79 0.63 19.46
C VAL A 92 10.97 0.58 18.48
N SER A 93 11.60 -0.59 18.40
CA SER A 93 12.69 -0.89 17.47
C SER A 93 12.23 -1.69 16.24
N MET A 94 11.23 -2.56 16.42
CA MET A 94 10.63 -3.35 15.33
C MET A 94 9.12 -3.50 15.53
N VAL A 95 8.41 -3.62 14.42
CA VAL A 95 6.96 -3.87 14.40
C VAL A 95 6.68 -5.05 13.48
N LYS A 96 6.07 -6.09 14.02
CA LYS A 96 5.51 -7.21 13.25
C LYS A 96 4.02 -6.97 13.06
N VAL A 97 3.57 -6.99 11.82
CA VAL A 97 2.17 -6.76 11.45
C VAL A 97 1.57 -8.06 10.92
N ASN A 98 0.42 -8.46 11.46
CA ASN A 98 -0.38 -9.51 10.84
C ASN A 98 -1.24 -8.88 9.72
N MET A 99 -0.80 -9.09 8.48
CA MET A 99 -1.49 -8.57 7.29
C MET A 99 -2.72 -9.40 6.90
N GLY A 100 -2.89 -10.59 7.50
CA GLY A 100 -3.89 -11.58 7.09
C GLY A 100 -3.41 -12.45 5.93
N ALA A 101 -4.32 -13.25 5.39
CA ALA A 101 -4.06 -14.07 4.20
C ALA A 101 -4.19 -13.24 2.92
N PRO A 102 -3.40 -13.52 1.88
CA PRO A 102 -3.58 -12.90 0.58
C PRO A 102 -4.91 -13.35 -0.05
N ILE A 103 -5.60 -12.43 -0.71
CA ILE A 103 -6.80 -12.71 -1.48
C ILE A 103 -6.37 -12.91 -2.93
N LEU A 104 -6.68 -14.08 -3.50
CA LEU A 104 -6.34 -14.44 -4.88
C LEU A 104 -7.57 -14.47 -5.79
N GLN A 105 -8.78 -14.42 -5.23
CA GLN A 105 -10.02 -14.43 -5.99
C GLN A 105 -10.18 -13.09 -6.74
N ALA A 106 -10.23 -13.15 -8.06
CA ALA A 106 -10.22 -11.97 -8.95
C ALA A 106 -11.30 -10.95 -8.61
N SER A 107 -12.54 -11.39 -8.33
CA SER A 107 -13.65 -10.50 -7.99
C SER A 107 -13.49 -9.76 -6.67
N LEU A 108 -12.64 -10.26 -5.76
CA LEU A 108 -12.35 -9.64 -4.46
C LEU A 108 -11.08 -8.76 -4.48
N ILE A 109 -10.30 -8.78 -5.59
CA ILE A 109 -9.06 -7.98 -5.71
C ILE A 109 -9.32 -6.50 -6.05
N PRO A 110 -10.30 -5.96 -6.69
CA PRO A 110 -11.11 -6.24 -7.87
C PRO A 110 -10.27 -6.17 -9.17
N VAL A 111 -10.31 -7.23 -9.94
CA VAL A 111 -9.73 -7.29 -11.28
C VAL A 111 -10.72 -7.93 -12.26
N VAL A 112 -10.84 -7.37 -13.44
CA VAL A 112 -11.70 -7.92 -14.50
C VAL A 112 -11.00 -9.13 -15.09
N SER A 113 -11.60 -10.31 -14.94
CA SER A 113 -11.07 -11.58 -15.43
C SER A 113 -12.20 -12.61 -15.57
N GLU A 114 -12.09 -13.46 -16.59
CA GLU A 114 -12.95 -14.64 -16.73
C GLU A 114 -12.52 -15.79 -15.81
N SER A 115 -11.28 -15.77 -15.35
CA SER A 115 -10.72 -16.77 -14.43
C SER A 115 -10.99 -16.40 -12.97
N GLU A 116 -11.20 -17.40 -12.12
CA GLU A 116 -11.37 -17.20 -10.68
C GLU A 116 -10.12 -16.56 -10.02
N GLN A 117 -8.94 -16.93 -10.52
CA GLN A 117 -7.66 -16.35 -10.12
C GLN A 117 -6.89 -15.88 -11.34
N VAL A 118 -6.16 -14.78 -11.19
CA VAL A 118 -5.32 -14.22 -12.24
C VAL A 118 -3.87 -14.53 -11.91
N VAL A 119 -3.32 -15.57 -12.56
CA VAL A 119 -1.95 -16.01 -12.37
C VAL A 119 -1.23 -16.03 -13.72
N ASN A 120 -0.20 -15.23 -13.88
CA ASN A 120 0.61 -15.11 -15.11
C ASN A 120 -0.26 -14.87 -16.36
N ALA A 121 -1.34 -14.10 -16.21
CA ALA A 121 -2.26 -13.80 -17.31
C ALA A 121 -1.72 -12.68 -18.20
N PRO A 122 -1.98 -12.73 -19.52
CA PRO A 122 -1.55 -11.65 -20.40
C PRO A 122 -2.36 -10.38 -20.17
N ILE A 123 -1.69 -9.23 -20.32
CA ILE A 123 -2.28 -7.89 -20.32
C ILE A 123 -1.54 -7.05 -21.35
N GLU A 124 -2.29 -6.33 -22.20
CA GLU A 124 -1.71 -5.43 -23.18
C GLU A 124 -1.66 -4.01 -22.58
N VAL A 125 -0.45 -3.47 -22.41
CA VAL A 125 -0.22 -2.12 -21.90
C VAL A 125 0.66 -1.37 -22.88
N ASP A 126 0.18 -0.22 -23.37
CA ASP A 126 0.88 0.64 -24.34
C ASP A 126 1.33 -0.11 -25.60
N GLY A 127 0.51 -1.08 -26.07
CA GLY A 127 0.79 -1.88 -27.27
C GLY A 127 1.81 -3.01 -27.05
N GLN A 128 2.20 -3.29 -25.82
CA GLN A 128 3.08 -4.39 -25.44
C GLN A 128 2.35 -5.36 -24.52
N ILE A 129 2.54 -6.68 -24.75
CA ILE A 129 1.98 -7.73 -23.91
C ILE A 129 2.92 -8.00 -22.74
N TYR A 130 2.36 -7.89 -21.53
CA TYR A 130 2.97 -8.29 -20.28
C TYR A 130 2.21 -9.48 -19.69
N HIS A 131 2.80 -10.13 -18.68
CA HIS A 131 2.11 -11.15 -17.90
C HIS A 131 2.07 -10.71 -16.44
N PHE A 132 0.92 -10.83 -15.81
CA PHE A 132 0.75 -10.39 -14.43
C PHE A 132 0.02 -11.42 -13.57
N THR A 133 0.27 -11.35 -12.28
CA THR A 133 -0.48 -12.06 -11.24
C THR A 133 -1.16 -11.04 -10.36
N ALA A 134 -2.46 -11.19 -10.12
CA ALA A 134 -3.22 -10.31 -9.25
C ALA A 134 -3.32 -10.87 -7.83
N VAL A 135 -3.17 -9.99 -6.84
CA VAL A 135 -3.33 -10.32 -5.41
C VAL A 135 -3.83 -9.11 -4.64
N SER A 136 -4.57 -9.34 -3.54
CA SER A 136 -4.90 -8.27 -2.60
C SER A 136 -4.42 -8.60 -1.19
N MET A 137 -3.80 -7.63 -0.56
CA MET A 137 -3.46 -7.60 0.88
C MET A 137 -4.29 -6.55 1.64
N GLY A 138 -5.48 -6.24 1.11
CA GLY A 138 -6.35 -5.14 1.53
C GLY A 138 -6.38 -3.97 0.55
N ASN A 139 -5.51 -4.00 -0.45
CA ASN A 139 -5.46 -3.16 -1.64
C ASN A 139 -5.05 -4.03 -2.85
N PRO A 140 -5.43 -3.66 -4.08
CA PRO A 140 -5.13 -4.44 -5.26
C PRO A 140 -3.68 -4.27 -5.71
N HIS A 141 -3.03 -5.40 -6.05
CA HIS A 141 -1.67 -5.46 -6.58
C HIS A 141 -1.63 -6.27 -7.89
N ALA A 142 -0.83 -5.80 -8.85
CA ALA A 142 -0.48 -6.49 -10.08
C ALA A 142 1.02 -6.75 -10.10
N ILE A 143 1.41 -8.01 -9.98
CA ILE A 143 2.81 -8.44 -9.97
C ILE A 143 3.22 -8.78 -11.39
N VAL A 144 4.18 -8.05 -11.95
CA VAL A 144 4.73 -8.25 -13.30
C VAL A 144 6.17 -8.72 -13.19
N TYR A 145 6.44 -9.97 -13.58
CA TYR A 145 7.79 -10.50 -13.59
C TYR A 145 8.53 -10.11 -14.85
N MET A 146 9.78 -9.68 -14.72
CA MET A 146 10.63 -9.25 -15.83
C MET A 146 12.12 -9.49 -15.54
N ASP A 147 12.93 -9.54 -16.61
CA ASP A 147 14.36 -9.83 -16.51
C ASP A 147 15.19 -8.65 -16.00
N ASP A 148 14.73 -7.42 -16.25
CA ASP A 148 15.40 -6.20 -15.77
C ASP A 148 14.38 -5.15 -15.35
N VAL A 149 14.52 -4.69 -14.09
CA VAL A 149 13.70 -3.61 -13.52
C VAL A 149 14.45 -2.27 -13.49
N ASN A 150 15.79 -2.28 -13.60
CA ASN A 150 16.58 -1.05 -13.47
C ASN A 150 16.41 -0.13 -14.70
N GLY A 151 16.33 -0.71 -15.89
CA GLY A 151 16.13 0.02 -17.14
C GLY A 151 14.69 0.46 -17.40
N LEU A 152 13.75 0.06 -16.53
CA LEU A 152 12.34 0.37 -16.69
C LEU A 152 12.06 1.86 -16.50
N LYS A 153 11.42 2.48 -17.49
CA LYS A 153 10.88 3.86 -17.37
C LYS A 153 9.53 3.81 -16.66
N ILE A 154 9.57 3.57 -15.34
CA ILE A 154 8.38 3.31 -14.54
C ILE A 154 7.39 4.48 -14.55
N GLU A 155 7.87 5.72 -14.66
CA GLU A 155 7.04 6.93 -14.72
C GLU A 155 6.20 7.01 -16.02
N LYS A 156 6.57 6.21 -17.05
CA LYS A 156 5.80 6.11 -18.28
C LYS A 156 4.79 4.98 -18.22
N ILE A 157 5.23 3.79 -17.80
CA ILE A 157 4.41 2.59 -17.85
C ILE A 157 3.49 2.45 -16.62
N GLY A 158 3.92 2.95 -15.46
CA GLY A 158 3.17 2.85 -14.21
C GLY A 158 1.76 3.42 -14.28
N PRO A 159 1.56 4.66 -14.82
CA PRO A 159 0.22 5.22 -15.00
C PRO A 159 -0.67 4.39 -15.93
N SER A 160 -0.10 3.75 -16.96
CA SER A 160 -0.84 2.90 -17.89
C SER A 160 -1.33 1.62 -17.24
N PHE A 161 -0.52 1.01 -16.36
CA PHE A 161 -0.98 -0.11 -15.52
C PHE A 161 -2.00 0.34 -14.48
N GLU A 162 -1.71 1.42 -13.72
CA GLU A 162 -2.58 1.91 -12.66
C GLU A 162 -4.01 2.14 -13.14
N ASN A 163 -4.16 2.69 -14.34
CA ASN A 163 -5.45 3.08 -14.90
C ASN A 163 -5.96 2.10 -15.97
N HIS A 164 -5.38 0.92 -16.07
CA HIS A 164 -5.79 -0.07 -17.06
C HIS A 164 -7.24 -0.54 -16.81
N ILE A 165 -7.98 -0.78 -17.91
CA ILE A 165 -9.41 -1.15 -17.86
C ILE A 165 -9.68 -2.41 -17.04
N ASN A 166 -8.71 -3.31 -16.90
CA ASN A 166 -8.83 -4.50 -16.07
C ASN A 166 -8.84 -4.20 -14.57
N PHE A 167 -8.53 -2.99 -14.16
CA PHE A 167 -8.47 -2.58 -12.75
C PHE A 167 -9.43 -1.41 -12.49
N PRO A 168 -10.73 -1.67 -12.26
CA PRO A 168 -11.75 -0.63 -12.10
C PRO A 168 -11.49 0.31 -10.92
N ASP A 169 -10.80 -0.19 -9.87
CA ASP A 169 -10.41 0.60 -8.70
C ASP A 169 -8.95 1.05 -8.76
N ARG A 170 -8.33 1.00 -9.93
CA ARG A 170 -6.89 1.19 -10.12
C ARG A 170 -6.07 0.11 -9.38
N VAL A 171 -4.77 0.08 -9.56
CA VAL A 171 -3.90 -0.97 -9.00
C VAL A 171 -2.53 -0.44 -8.62
N ASN A 172 -1.91 -1.02 -7.59
CA ASN A 172 -0.46 -0.93 -7.39
C ASN A 172 0.21 -1.96 -8.28
N THR A 173 1.29 -1.59 -8.95
CA THR A 173 2.00 -2.51 -9.85
C THR A 173 3.43 -2.70 -9.40
N GLU A 174 3.78 -3.93 -9.08
CA GLU A 174 5.13 -4.36 -8.71
C GLU A 174 5.81 -4.99 -9.92
N PHE A 175 6.88 -4.35 -10.40
CA PHE A 175 7.77 -4.87 -11.43
C PHE A 175 8.90 -5.63 -10.74
N VAL A 176 8.96 -6.94 -10.94
CA VAL A 176 9.76 -7.85 -10.11
C VAL A 176 10.72 -8.66 -10.96
N LYS A 177 12.01 -8.60 -10.62
CA LYS A 177 13.03 -9.53 -11.07
C LYS A 177 13.34 -10.52 -9.96
N VAL A 178 13.21 -11.81 -10.25
CA VAL A 178 13.64 -12.87 -9.34
C VAL A 178 15.15 -13.04 -9.48
N ILE A 179 15.88 -12.82 -8.39
CA ILE A 179 17.34 -13.02 -8.33
C ILE A 179 17.64 -14.48 -7.96
N ASP A 180 17.00 -14.95 -6.90
CA ASP A 180 17.11 -16.32 -6.44
C ASP A 180 15.85 -16.71 -5.63
N ARG A 181 15.85 -17.90 -5.00
CA ARG A 181 14.71 -18.41 -4.23
C ARG A 181 14.32 -17.53 -3.03
N HIS A 182 15.20 -16.68 -2.55
CA HIS A 182 15.03 -15.88 -1.34
C HIS A 182 15.07 -14.38 -1.60
N THR A 183 15.43 -13.96 -2.83
CA THR A 183 15.73 -12.58 -3.16
C THR A 183 15.02 -12.16 -4.43
N VAL A 184 14.35 -11.03 -4.37
CA VAL A 184 13.80 -10.33 -5.54
C VAL A 184 14.33 -8.90 -5.59
N GLN A 185 14.44 -8.36 -6.79
CA GLN A 185 14.62 -6.94 -7.02
C GLN A 185 13.29 -6.39 -7.52
N MET A 186 12.80 -5.32 -6.92
CA MET A 186 11.46 -4.79 -7.19
C MET A 186 11.49 -3.28 -7.34
N ARG A 187 10.67 -2.78 -8.26
CA ARG A 187 10.24 -1.38 -8.31
C ARG A 187 8.72 -1.37 -8.31
N VAL A 188 8.12 -0.39 -7.65
CA VAL A 188 6.68 -0.33 -7.49
C VAL A 188 6.12 1.02 -7.93
N TRP A 189 5.01 0.96 -8.65
CA TRP A 189 4.15 2.11 -8.91
C TRP A 189 2.90 1.99 -8.04
N GLU A 190 2.79 2.85 -7.06
CA GLU A 190 1.65 2.85 -6.15
C GLU A 190 0.51 3.74 -6.66
N ARG A 191 -0.69 3.23 -6.54
CA ARG A 191 -1.95 3.88 -6.87
C ARG A 191 -2.08 5.22 -6.15
N GLY A 192 -2.15 6.32 -6.92
CA GLY A 192 -2.31 7.67 -6.40
C GLY A 192 -1.05 8.30 -5.80
N SER A 193 0.08 7.62 -5.80
CA SER A 193 1.35 8.11 -5.21
C SER A 193 2.51 8.10 -6.21
N GLY A 194 2.46 7.27 -7.24
CA GLY A 194 3.56 7.12 -8.18
C GLY A 194 4.60 6.11 -7.73
N GLU A 195 5.85 6.24 -8.21
CA GLU A 195 6.94 5.37 -7.74
C GLU A 195 7.28 5.66 -6.29
N THR A 196 7.31 4.61 -5.47
CA THR A 196 7.73 4.65 -4.06
C THR A 196 8.89 3.70 -3.81
N LEU A 197 9.62 3.91 -2.70
CA LEU A 197 10.81 3.10 -2.36
C LEU A 197 10.45 1.78 -1.65
N ALA A 198 9.23 1.60 -1.24
CA ALA A 198 8.74 0.41 -0.56
C ALA A 198 7.23 0.26 -0.72
N CYS A 199 6.78 -0.97 -0.89
CA CYS A 199 5.37 -1.36 -0.90
C CYS A 199 5.00 -2.02 0.43
#